data_bffe38d20c697a6dc821fddaadae5674
#
_entry.id   bffe38d20c697a6dc821fddaadae5674
#
_cell.length_a   1.000
_cell.length_b   1.000
_cell.length_c   1.000
_cell.angle_alpha   90.00
_cell.angle_beta   90.00
_cell.angle_gamma   90.00
#
_symmetry.space_group_name_H-M   'P 1'
#
loop_
_entity.id
_entity.type
_entity.pdbx_description
1 polymer ?
#
loop_
_entity_poly.entity_id
_entity_poly.type
_entity_poly.pdbx_seq_one_letter_code
_entity_poly.pdbx_strand_id
1 'polypeptide(L)'
;MPAYRSRTTTHGRNMAGARGLWRATGMKDSDFGKPIIAVVNSFTQFVPGHVHLKDLGQLVAREIEAAGGVAKEFNTIAVDDGIAMGHDGMLYSLPSRELIADSVEYMVNAHCADAMVCISNCDKITPGMLMASLRLNIPTVFVSGGPMEAGKVVLHGKTHALDLVDAMVAAADDKISDEDVKVIERSACPTCGSCSGMFTANSMNCLTEALGLSLPGNGSTLATHADRKRLFVEAGHLVVDLARRYYEQDDITALPRTIASKQAFENAMALDIAMGGSTNTVLHILAAAHEGEVDFTMADIDALSRRVPCLSKVAPAKSDVHMEDVHRAGGIMSILGELEKGGLLNRDCPTVHAETLGDAIDRWDITRTDSDTVRNFYRAAPGGIPTQVAFSQEARWDDLDTDRQNGVIRSVEHPFSKDGGLAVLKGNLAVDGCIVKTAGVDESILKFSGPARVFESQDASVKAILANEVKAGDVVVIRYEGPKGGPGMQEMLYPTSYLKSKGLGKACALITDGRFSGGTSGLSIGHVSPEAANGGTIGLVREGDMIDIDIPNRTISLRVSEAELAARRAEQDGKGWHPAEVRKRNVTTALKAYAAFATSADRGAVRDLNAR
;
A
#
# COMPACT_ATOMS: atom_id res chain seq x y z
N MET A 1 18.25 10.02 -29.62
CA MET A 1 18.24 10.82 -28.36
C MET A 1 17.03 11.73 -28.40
N PRO A 2 16.06 11.56 -27.53
CA PRO A 2 14.92 12.45 -27.41
C PRO A 2 15.38 13.84 -26.91
N ALA A 3 14.67 14.88 -27.29
CA ALA A 3 14.95 16.22 -26.75
C ALA A 3 14.29 16.35 -25.36
N TYR A 4 14.88 17.13 -24.46
CA TYR A 4 14.22 17.50 -23.21
C TYR A 4 12.82 18.06 -23.47
N ARG A 5 11.80 17.60 -22.75
CA ARG A 5 10.41 18.05 -22.88
C ARG A 5 10.29 19.54 -22.56
N SER A 6 11.06 20.00 -21.57
CA SER A 6 11.13 21.40 -21.14
C SER A 6 11.54 22.38 -22.25
N ARG A 7 12.17 21.91 -23.32
CA ARG A 7 12.48 22.75 -24.51
C ARG A 7 11.23 23.37 -25.12
N THR A 8 10.06 22.73 -24.98
CA THR A 8 8.77 23.25 -25.43
C THR A 8 8.47 24.62 -24.82
N THR A 9 8.85 24.88 -23.57
CA THR A 9 8.56 26.13 -22.86
C THR A 9 9.81 27.02 -22.68
N THR A 10 11.01 26.47 -22.93
CA THR A 10 12.29 27.18 -22.66
C THR A 10 13.01 27.64 -23.92
N HIS A 11 12.69 27.11 -25.11
CA HIS A 11 13.40 27.41 -26.33
C HIS A 11 12.53 28.10 -27.39
N GLY A 12 13.21 28.81 -28.31
CA GLY A 12 12.57 29.49 -29.43
C GLY A 12 12.01 30.88 -29.08
N ARG A 13 11.99 31.77 -30.09
CA ARG A 13 11.55 33.17 -29.89
C ARG A 13 10.13 33.29 -29.40
N ASN A 14 9.23 32.43 -29.86
CA ASN A 14 7.82 32.45 -29.51
C ASN A 14 7.56 32.10 -28.04
N MET A 15 8.52 31.44 -27.35
CA MET A 15 8.43 31.08 -25.94
C MET A 15 8.98 32.17 -25.00
N ALA A 16 9.17 33.40 -25.49
CA ALA A 16 9.67 34.51 -24.65
C ALA A 16 8.75 34.78 -23.44
N GLY A 17 7.42 34.69 -23.63
CA GLY A 17 6.45 34.81 -22.53
C GLY A 17 6.60 33.73 -21.48
N ALA A 18 6.70 32.45 -21.89
CA ALA A 18 6.91 31.33 -20.98
C ALA A 18 8.24 31.48 -20.21
N ARG A 19 9.34 31.85 -20.90
CA ARG A 19 10.62 32.14 -20.21
C ARG A 19 10.53 33.30 -19.24
N GLY A 20 9.74 34.35 -19.55
CA GLY A 20 9.48 35.45 -18.62
C GLY A 20 8.81 34.96 -17.32
N LEU A 21 7.85 34.04 -17.44
CA LEU A 21 7.21 33.43 -16.29
C LEU A 21 8.15 32.49 -15.53
N TRP A 22 8.96 31.69 -16.23
CA TRP A 22 10.00 30.87 -15.58
C TRP A 22 10.99 31.72 -14.78
N ARG A 23 11.40 32.89 -15.30
CA ARG A 23 12.24 33.84 -14.55
C ARG A 23 11.54 34.35 -13.29
N ALA A 24 10.24 34.65 -13.37
CA ALA A 24 9.45 35.06 -12.21
C ALA A 24 9.35 33.95 -11.12
N THR A 25 9.56 32.68 -11.49
CA THR A 25 9.70 31.57 -10.53
C THR A 25 11.14 31.33 -10.06
N GLY A 26 12.08 32.24 -10.37
CA GLY A 26 13.45 32.22 -9.91
C GLY A 26 14.47 31.58 -10.86
N MET A 27 14.10 31.13 -12.08
CA MET A 27 15.06 30.63 -13.07
C MET A 27 15.97 31.74 -13.58
N LYS A 28 17.27 31.44 -13.67
CA LYS A 28 18.33 32.31 -14.20
C LYS A 28 18.65 31.95 -15.64
N ASP A 29 19.42 32.79 -16.32
CA ASP A 29 19.89 32.53 -17.71
C ASP A 29 20.65 31.21 -17.83
N SER A 30 21.45 30.88 -16.81
CA SER A 30 22.24 29.64 -16.74
C SER A 30 21.40 28.37 -16.53
N ASP A 31 20.10 28.48 -16.27
CA ASP A 31 19.22 27.34 -16.00
C ASP A 31 18.48 26.87 -17.27
N PHE A 32 18.37 27.76 -18.27
CA PHE A 32 17.76 27.39 -19.53
C PHE A 32 18.67 26.41 -20.31
N GLY A 33 18.14 25.23 -20.59
CA GLY A 33 18.85 24.13 -21.22
C GLY A 33 19.20 22.98 -20.28
N LYS A 34 19.09 23.16 -18.96
CA LYS A 34 19.14 22.09 -17.96
C LYS A 34 17.80 21.34 -17.92
N PRO A 35 17.77 20.06 -17.48
CA PRO A 35 16.53 19.36 -17.26
C PRO A 35 15.72 20.02 -16.13
N ILE A 36 14.41 20.19 -16.35
CA ILE A 36 13.46 20.63 -15.31
C ILE A 36 12.90 19.40 -14.62
N ILE A 37 13.20 19.25 -13.33
CA ILE A 37 12.81 18.12 -12.50
C ILE A 37 11.62 18.53 -11.60
N ALA A 38 10.50 17.83 -11.72
CA ALA A 38 9.38 18.00 -10.83
C ALA A 38 9.66 17.32 -9.48
N VAL A 39 9.60 18.07 -8.38
CA VAL A 39 9.56 17.52 -7.03
C VAL A 39 8.09 17.37 -6.66
N VAL A 40 7.58 16.15 -6.81
CA VAL A 40 6.18 15.81 -6.53
C VAL A 40 6.08 15.45 -5.07
N ASN A 41 5.71 16.43 -4.25
CA ASN A 41 5.56 16.27 -2.81
C ASN A 41 4.10 16.00 -2.42
N SER A 42 3.87 15.52 -1.21
CA SER A 42 2.55 15.26 -0.64
C SER A 42 2.42 15.75 0.80
N PHE A 43 3.16 16.80 1.14
CA PHE A 43 3.09 17.44 2.46
C PHE A 43 1.66 17.84 2.80
N THR A 44 1.25 17.53 4.04
CA THR A 44 0.03 18.04 4.68
C THR A 44 0.15 17.91 6.19
N GLN A 45 -0.59 18.74 6.91
CA GLN A 45 -0.69 18.66 8.38
C GLN A 45 -1.79 17.68 8.85
N PHE A 46 -2.57 17.11 7.93
CA PHE A 46 -3.65 16.16 8.24
C PHE A 46 -3.18 14.71 8.36
N VAL A 47 -1.95 14.37 7.96
CA VAL A 47 -1.48 12.99 7.86
C VAL A 47 -0.17 12.84 8.63
N PRO A 48 -0.08 12.01 9.69
CA PRO A 48 1.15 11.81 10.49
C PRO A 48 2.35 11.41 9.63
N GLY A 49 2.12 10.61 8.59
CA GLY A 49 3.15 10.22 7.63
C GLY A 49 3.66 11.33 6.72
N HIS A 50 3.02 12.52 6.73
CA HIS A 50 3.30 13.60 5.78
C HIS A 50 3.66 14.95 6.43
N VAL A 51 3.48 15.09 7.74
CA VAL A 51 3.74 16.36 8.45
C VAL A 51 5.18 16.86 8.32
N HIS A 52 6.14 15.94 8.15
CA HIS A 52 7.56 16.23 8.03
C HIS A 52 8.04 16.41 6.57
N LEU A 53 7.20 16.16 5.57
CA LEU A 53 7.61 16.15 4.15
C LEU A 53 7.89 17.54 3.57
N LYS A 54 7.40 18.62 4.19
CA LYS A 54 7.59 19.99 3.70
C LYS A 54 9.07 20.33 3.49
N ASP A 55 9.88 20.12 4.49
CA ASP A 55 11.31 20.47 4.45
C ASP A 55 12.12 19.44 3.62
N LEU A 56 11.58 18.23 3.44
CA LEU A 56 12.21 17.18 2.64
C LEU A 56 12.10 17.46 1.13
N GLY A 57 11.01 18.07 0.67
CA GLY A 57 10.90 18.58 -0.70
C GLY A 57 11.97 19.62 -0.99
N GLN A 58 12.20 20.55 -0.07
CA GLN A 58 13.24 21.56 -0.20
C GLN A 58 14.66 20.97 -0.13
N LEU A 59 14.88 19.89 0.64
CA LEU A 59 16.14 19.15 0.64
C LEU A 59 16.40 18.55 -0.75
N VAL A 60 15.44 17.80 -1.30
CA VAL A 60 15.56 17.20 -2.64
C VAL A 60 15.77 18.26 -3.70
N ALA A 61 15.06 19.39 -3.63
CA ALA A 61 15.23 20.49 -4.58
C ALA A 61 16.67 21.03 -4.60
N ARG A 62 17.28 21.25 -3.43
CA ARG A 62 18.71 21.68 -3.34
C ARG A 62 19.66 20.64 -3.93
N GLU A 63 19.42 19.36 -3.72
CA GLU A 63 20.26 18.29 -4.25
C GLU A 63 20.14 18.14 -5.77
N ILE A 64 18.92 18.33 -6.33
CA ILE A 64 18.71 18.41 -7.78
C ILE A 64 19.50 19.58 -8.37
N GLU A 65 19.46 20.76 -7.75
CA GLU A 65 20.20 21.92 -8.20
C GLU A 65 21.71 21.70 -8.10
N ALA A 66 22.20 21.09 -7.03
CA ALA A 66 23.60 20.72 -6.86
C ALA A 66 24.07 19.72 -7.93
N ALA A 67 23.20 18.80 -8.37
CA ALA A 67 23.47 17.86 -9.47
C ALA A 67 23.37 18.50 -10.86
N GLY A 68 22.93 19.76 -10.96
CA GLY A 68 22.86 20.53 -12.21
C GLY A 68 21.51 20.43 -12.93
N GLY A 69 20.45 20.03 -12.26
CA GLY A 69 19.07 20.15 -12.71
C GLY A 69 18.42 21.48 -12.28
N VAL A 70 17.15 21.66 -12.63
CA VAL A 70 16.29 22.76 -12.16
C VAL A 70 15.11 22.14 -11.43
N ALA A 71 15.03 22.31 -10.11
CA ALA A 71 13.95 21.78 -9.31
C ALA A 71 12.71 22.67 -9.34
N LYS A 72 11.53 22.06 -9.50
CA LYS A 72 10.22 22.72 -9.36
C LYS A 72 9.31 21.86 -8.53
N GLU A 73 9.02 22.32 -7.30
CA GLU A 73 8.20 21.59 -6.34
C GLU A 73 6.72 21.97 -6.46
N PHE A 74 5.86 20.96 -6.32
CA PHE A 74 4.43 21.12 -6.06
C PHE A 74 3.93 20.02 -5.15
N ASN A 75 2.77 20.24 -4.50
CA ASN A 75 2.13 19.25 -3.66
C ASN A 75 0.87 18.69 -4.31
N THR A 76 0.68 17.38 -4.20
CA THR A 76 -0.62 16.75 -4.36
C THR A 76 -1.32 16.64 -3.00
N ILE A 77 -2.59 16.20 -2.99
CA ILE A 77 -3.33 15.93 -1.76
C ILE A 77 -2.85 14.63 -1.10
N ALA A 78 -3.13 14.51 0.19
CA ALA A 78 -3.03 13.26 0.94
C ALA A 78 -4.22 13.14 1.89
N VAL A 79 -4.87 11.97 1.88
CA VAL A 79 -5.95 11.59 2.81
C VAL A 79 -5.38 10.59 3.80
N ASP A 80 -5.65 10.76 5.09
CA ASP A 80 -5.26 9.83 6.13
C ASP A 80 -6.33 8.75 6.30
N ASP A 81 -5.99 7.50 6.00
CA ASP A 81 -6.92 6.38 6.12
C ASP A 81 -7.26 6.08 7.59
N GLY A 82 -6.30 6.25 8.51
CA GLY A 82 -6.52 6.02 9.94
C GLY A 82 -7.50 7.01 10.55
N ILE A 83 -7.35 8.30 10.26
CA ILE A 83 -8.27 9.36 10.73
C ILE A 83 -9.65 9.25 10.04
N ALA A 84 -9.68 8.83 8.79
CA ALA A 84 -10.93 8.63 8.04
C ALA A 84 -11.65 7.32 8.38
N MET A 85 -11.02 6.41 9.13
CA MET A 85 -11.56 5.09 9.42
C MET A 85 -12.83 5.14 10.25
N GLY A 86 -13.84 4.34 9.86
CA GLY A 86 -15.08 4.17 10.61
C GLY A 86 -16.15 5.24 10.40
N HIS A 87 -15.97 6.15 9.46
CA HIS A 87 -16.99 7.13 9.06
C HIS A 87 -16.93 7.45 7.56
N ASP A 88 -17.87 8.24 7.05
CA ASP A 88 -18.00 8.58 5.62
C ASP A 88 -16.76 9.24 5.00
N GLY A 89 -15.83 9.76 5.79
CA GLY A 89 -14.53 10.25 5.33
C GLY A 89 -13.72 9.19 4.59
N MET A 90 -13.89 7.91 4.97
CA MET A 90 -13.18 6.80 4.35
C MET A 90 -13.55 6.55 2.89
N LEU A 91 -14.71 7.02 2.44
CA LEU A 91 -15.15 6.95 1.05
C LEU A 91 -14.22 7.74 0.11
N TYR A 92 -13.54 8.77 0.63
CA TYR A 92 -12.62 9.61 -0.15
C TYR A 92 -11.22 9.03 -0.30
N SER A 93 -10.87 8.04 0.50
CA SER A 93 -9.52 7.46 0.53
C SER A 93 -9.14 6.86 -0.84
N LEU A 94 -9.79 5.80 -1.31
CA LEU A 94 -9.43 5.16 -2.58
C LEU A 94 -9.59 6.09 -3.80
N PRO A 95 -10.67 6.89 -3.92
CA PRO A 95 -10.80 7.86 -5.01
C PRO A 95 -9.67 8.90 -5.05
N SER A 96 -9.06 9.24 -3.91
CA SER A 96 -7.93 10.17 -3.87
C SER A 96 -6.71 9.64 -4.64
N ARG A 97 -6.51 8.33 -4.75
CA ARG A 97 -5.46 7.71 -5.55
C ARG A 97 -5.51 8.17 -7.01
N GLU A 98 -6.71 8.15 -7.60
CA GLU A 98 -6.95 8.58 -8.97
C GLU A 98 -6.70 10.09 -9.14
N LEU A 99 -7.18 10.88 -8.17
CA LEU A 99 -6.99 12.34 -8.19
C LEU A 99 -5.52 12.73 -8.03
N ILE A 100 -4.77 11.99 -7.21
CA ILE A 100 -3.32 12.17 -7.06
C ILE A 100 -2.63 11.91 -8.40
N ALA A 101 -2.94 10.79 -9.05
CA ALA A 101 -2.37 10.45 -10.36
C ALA A 101 -2.66 11.55 -11.40
N ASP A 102 -3.91 12.02 -11.47
CA ASP A 102 -4.30 13.11 -12.36
C ASP A 102 -3.56 14.40 -12.05
N SER A 103 -3.48 14.80 -10.77
CA SER A 103 -2.84 16.06 -10.39
C SER A 103 -1.36 16.09 -10.79
N VAL A 104 -0.66 14.96 -10.65
CA VAL A 104 0.74 14.83 -11.08
C VAL A 104 0.85 14.91 -12.61
N GLU A 105 0.00 14.18 -13.32
CA GLU A 105 -0.05 14.21 -14.78
C GLU A 105 -0.33 15.62 -15.30
N TYR A 106 -1.30 16.34 -14.76
CA TYR A 106 -1.61 17.73 -15.13
C TYR A 106 -0.41 18.64 -14.95
N MET A 107 0.24 18.62 -13.79
CA MET A 107 1.36 19.49 -13.49
C MET A 107 2.56 19.21 -14.39
N VAL A 108 2.92 17.95 -14.55
CA VAL A 108 4.09 17.53 -15.32
C VAL A 108 3.89 17.78 -16.81
N ASN A 109 2.70 17.46 -17.35
CA ASN A 109 2.43 17.66 -18.78
C ASN A 109 2.25 19.14 -19.14
N ALA A 110 1.51 19.91 -18.35
CA ALA A 110 1.29 21.33 -18.62
C ALA A 110 2.59 22.15 -18.58
N HIS A 111 3.52 21.79 -17.72
CA HIS A 111 4.79 22.50 -17.56
C HIS A 111 5.97 21.81 -18.26
N CYS A 112 5.74 20.67 -18.91
CA CYS A 112 6.73 19.91 -19.66
C CYS A 112 7.97 19.54 -18.83
N ALA A 113 7.80 19.07 -17.59
CA ALA A 113 8.93 18.61 -16.79
C ALA A 113 9.58 17.38 -17.44
N ASP A 114 10.90 17.25 -17.30
CA ASP A 114 11.71 16.20 -17.94
C ASP A 114 11.79 14.93 -17.12
N ALA A 115 11.78 15.04 -15.80
CA ALA A 115 11.83 13.92 -14.87
C ALA A 115 11.16 14.32 -13.55
N MET A 116 11.00 13.38 -12.62
CA MET A 116 10.38 13.69 -11.33
C MET A 116 10.94 12.85 -10.17
N VAL A 117 10.93 13.45 -8.98
CA VAL A 117 11.08 12.74 -7.70
C VAL A 117 9.72 12.73 -7.03
N CYS A 118 9.25 11.54 -6.66
CA CYS A 118 8.00 11.33 -5.96
C CYS A 118 8.26 11.17 -4.46
N ILE A 119 7.81 12.15 -3.65
CA ILE A 119 7.91 12.13 -2.19
C ILE A 119 6.53 11.77 -1.63
N SER A 120 6.35 10.49 -1.32
CA SER A 120 5.12 9.90 -0.82
C SER A 120 5.33 9.25 0.54
N ASN A 121 4.27 8.79 1.20
CA ASN A 121 4.43 7.94 2.37
C ASN A 121 3.20 7.06 2.67
N CYS A 122 1.98 7.63 2.64
CA CYS A 122 0.77 6.92 3.05
C CYS A 122 0.04 6.20 1.91
N ASP A 123 -1.00 5.47 2.29
CA ASP A 123 -1.72 4.41 1.61
C ASP A 123 -2.06 4.64 0.14
N LYS A 124 -2.63 5.80 -0.19
CA LYS A 124 -3.13 6.09 -1.55
C LYS A 124 -2.19 6.98 -2.35
N ILE A 125 -1.25 7.62 -1.64
CA ILE A 125 -0.34 8.59 -2.24
C ILE A 125 0.75 7.89 -3.03
N THR A 126 1.41 6.90 -2.45
CA THR A 126 2.44 6.11 -3.14
C THR A 126 1.87 5.44 -4.39
N PRO A 127 0.74 4.71 -4.36
CA PRO A 127 0.17 4.13 -5.57
C PRO A 127 -0.35 5.18 -6.56
N GLY A 128 -0.91 6.31 -6.12
CA GLY A 128 -1.34 7.38 -7.03
C GLY A 128 -0.17 8.00 -7.80
N MET A 129 0.96 8.25 -7.13
CA MET A 129 2.19 8.70 -7.79
C MET A 129 2.80 7.62 -8.69
N LEU A 130 2.71 6.33 -8.31
CA LEU A 130 3.17 5.22 -9.14
C LEU A 130 2.36 5.13 -10.44
N MET A 131 1.03 5.25 -10.37
CA MET A 131 0.17 5.33 -11.55
C MET A 131 0.59 6.48 -12.46
N ALA A 132 0.80 7.68 -11.90
CA ALA A 132 1.25 8.85 -12.67
C ALA A 132 2.62 8.62 -13.33
N SER A 133 3.57 7.99 -12.63
CA SER A 133 4.89 7.71 -13.18
C SER A 133 4.84 6.79 -14.39
N LEU A 134 3.97 5.79 -14.35
CA LEU A 134 3.76 4.85 -15.44
C LEU A 134 2.98 5.46 -16.60
N ARG A 135 2.01 6.34 -16.36
CA ARG A 135 1.33 7.12 -17.42
C ARG A 135 2.31 8.03 -18.16
N LEU A 136 3.08 8.80 -17.41
CA LEU A 136 3.99 9.82 -17.95
C LEU A 136 5.21 9.21 -18.63
N ASN A 137 5.70 8.09 -18.11
CA ASN A 137 6.87 7.36 -18.56
C ASN A 137 8.10 8.27 -18.78
N ILE A 138 8.40 9.12 -17.81
CA ILE A 138 9.61 9.95 -17.74
C ILE A 138 10.49 9.46 -16.58
N PRO A 139 11.80 9.69 -16.59
CA PRO A 139 12.69 9.27 -15.51
C PRO A 139 12.14 9.67 -14.14
N THR A 140 12.01 8.70 -13.24
CA THR A 140 11.35 8.89 -11.96
C THR A 140 12.06 8.15 -10.84
N VAL A 141 12.22 8.79 -9.69
CA VAL A 141 12.72 8.17 -8.45
C VAL A 141 11.69 8.36 -7.34
N PHE A 142 11.41 7.29 -6.59
CA PHE A 142 10.57 7.35 -5.40
C PHE A 142 11.42 7.46 -4.14
N VAL A 143 11.03 8.33 -3.22
CA VAL A 143 11.56 8.39 -1.87
C VAL A 143 10.43 8.64 -0.89
N SER A 144 10.20 7.68 0.01
CA SER A 144 9.12 7.80 0.99
C SER A 144 9.54 8.54 2.26
N GLY A 145 8.55 9.08 2.98
CA GLY A 145 8.78 9.72 4.28
C GLY A 145 9.26 8.77 5.37
N GLY A 146 9.04 7.46 5.21
CA GLY A 146 9.45 6.39 6.12
C GLY A 146 8.41 6.00 7.17
N PRO A 147 8.52 4.79 7.74
CA PRO A 147 7.69 4.33 8.83
C PRO A 147 7.96 5.10 10.13
N MET A 148 6.91 5.24 10.97
CA MET A 148 7.08 5.71 12.35
C MET A 148 7.70 4.63 13.22
N GLU A 149 8.22 5.03 14.39
CA GLU A 149 8.63 4.11 15.44
C GLU A 149 7.40 3.39 16.02
N ALA A 150 7.56 2.15 16.46
CA ALA A 150 6.53 1.45 17.23
C ALA A 150 6.26 2.16 18.56
N GLY A 151 4.99 2.26 18.94
CA GLY A 151 4.61 2.76 20.25
C GLY A 151 5.12 1.84 21.37
N LYS A 152 5.51 2.40 22.51
CA LYS A 152 5.91 1.62 23.69
C LYS A 152 5.25 2.19 24.94
N VAL A 153 4.68 1.31 25.75
CA VAL A 153 4.02 1.70 27.00
C VAL A 153 4.27 0.66 28.08
N VAL A 154 4.34 1.12 29.33
CA VAL A 154 4.35 0.23 30.49
C VAL A 154 2.95 0.24 31.12
N LEU A 155 2.23 -0.85 31.00
CA LEU A 155 0.92 -1.07 31.62
C LEU A 155 1.01 -2.20 32.63
N HIS A 156 0.54 -1.95 33.86
CA HIS A 156 0.54 -2.95 34.94
C HIS A 156 1.89 -3.66 35.13
N GLY A 157 3.00 -2.87 34.99
CA GLY A 157 4.38 -3.37 35.16
C GLY A 157 4.95 -4.18 34.00
N LYS A 158 4.25 -4.24 32.86
CA LYS A 158 4.73 -4.89 31.63
C LYS A 158 4.89 -3.87 30.50
N THR A 159 5.98 -4.00 29.75
CA THR A 159 6.19 -3.22 28.53
C THR A 159 5.44 -3.85 27.37
N HIS A 160 4.67 -3.05 26.65
CA HIS A 160 3.94 -3.42 25.43
C HIS A 160 4.44 -2.59 24.25
N ALA A 161 4.68 -3.23 23.12
CA ALA A 161 4.75 -2.56 21.84
C ALA A 161 3.34 -2.30 21.35
N LEU A 162 3.08 -1.16 20.73
CA LEU A 162 1.75 -0.72 20.30
C LEU A 162 1.78 -0.15 18.88
N ASP A 163 0.64 -0.26 18.25
CA ASP A 163 0.32 0.45 17.01
C ASP A 163 -1.11 1.04 17.06
N LEU A 164 -1.56 1.63 15.95
CA LEU A 164 -2.91 2.20 15.83
C LEU A 164 -4.01 1.16 16.13
N VAL A 165 -3.83 -0.09 15.69
CA VAL A 165 -4.84 -1.15 15.85
C VAL A 165 -5.02 -1.51 17.32
N ASP A 166 -3.93 -1.52 18.10
CA ASP A 166 -3.99 -1.80 19.54
C ASP A 166 -4.84 -0.75 20.26
N ALA A 167 -4.71 0.54 19.89
CA ALA A 167 -5.56 1.59 20.46
C ALA A 167 -7.04 1.39 20.10
N MET A 168 -7.36 0.98 18.87
CA MET A 168 -8.74 0.72 18.43
C MET A 168 -9.33 -0.50 19.12
N VAL A 169 -8.56 -1.57 19.26
CA VAL A 169 -9.01 -2.80 19.96
C VAL A 169 -9.22 -2.53 21.45
N ALA A 170 -8.29 -1.80 22.09
CA ALA A 170 -8.41 -1.43 23.49
C ALA A 170 -9.65 -0.57 23.76
N ALA A 171 -9.94 0.40 22.90
CA ALA A 171 -11.13 1.25 23.02
C ALA A 171 -12.46 0.48 22.85
N ALA A 172 -12.43 -0.69 22.21
CA ALA A 172 -13.60 -1.55 21.98
C ALA A 172 -13.78 -2.65 23.05
N ASP A 173 -12.83 -2.81 23.96
CA ASP A 173 -12.89 -3.83 25.03
C ASP A 173 -13.38 -3.20 26.35
N ASP A 174 -14.64 -3.49 26.71
CA ASP A 174 -15.27 -3.01 27.95
C ASP A 174 -14.52 -3.40 29.25
N LYS A 175 -13.51 -4.27 29.15
CA LYS A 175 -12.69 -4.69 30.29
C LYS A 175 -11.47 -3.80 30.52
N ILE A 176 -11.12 -2.97 29.54
CA ILE A 176 -10.02 -2.03 29.64
C ILE A 176 -10.55 -0.70 30.18
N SER A 177 -9.90 -0.15 31.20
CA SER A 177 -10.34 1.12 31.79
C SER A 177 -10.12 2.30 30.85
N ASP A 178 -10.94 3.37 30.97
CA ASP A 178 -10.77 4.60 30.20
C ASP A 178 -9.39 5.23 30.42
N GLU A 179 -8.81 5.05 31.60
CA GLU A 179 -7.46 5.51 31.94
C GLU A 179 -6.40 4.76 31.15
N ASP A 180 -6.50 3.42 31.06
CA ASP A 180 -5.58 2.60 30.26
C ASP A 180 -5.73 2.90 28.77
N VAL A 181 -6.97 3.07 28.26
CA VAL A 181 -7.21 3.48 26.87
C VAL A 181 -6.50 4.80 26.55
N LYS A 182 -6.61 5.82 27.43
CA LYS A 182 -5.89 7.10 27.23
C LYS A 182 -4.38 6.96 27.24
N VAL A 183 -3.83 6.04 28.02
CA VAL A 183 -2.38 5.77 28.05
C VAL A 183 -1.94 5.10 26.74
N ILE A 184 -2.73 4.12 26.27
CA ILE A 184 -2.49 3.44 24.98
C ILE A 184 -2.57 4.45 23.82
N GLU A 185 -3.63 5.26 23.75
CA GLU A 185 -3.85 6.29 22.74
C GLU A 185 -2.65 7.24 22.60
N ARG A 186 -2.10 7.72 23.72
CA ARG A 186 -0.95 8.64 23.73
C ARG A 186 0.35 7.99 23.28
N SER A 187 0.41 6.66 23.31
CA SER A 187 1.65 5.91 23.06
C SER A 187 1.66 5.19 21.72
N ALA A 188 0.50 4.95 21.10
CA ALA A 188 0.35 4.10 19.92
C ALA A 188 1.03 4.65 18.65
N CYS A 189 1.04 5.99 18.48
CA CYS A 189 1.62 6.66 17.32
C CYS A 189 2.59 7.76 17.76
N PRO A 190 3.82 7.42 18.18
CA PRO A 190 4.69 8.35 18.90
C PRO A 190 5.42 9.36 18.00
N THR A 191 5.60 9.05 16.70
CA THR A 191 6.46 9.88 15.84
C THR A 191 5.77 10.23 14.51
N CYS A 192 6.37 11.14 13.73
CA CYS A 192 6.06 11.25 12.32
C CYS A 192 6.43 9.95 11.59
N GLY A 193 5.82 9.73 10.44
CA GLY A 193 6.01 8.53 9.63
C GLY A 193 4.70 7.86 9.28
N SER A 194 4.74 6.91 8.35
CA SER A 194 3.64 5.98 8.07
C SER A 194 3.47 5.01 9.24
N CYS A 195 2.51 4.07 9.17
CA CYS A 195 2.29 3.10 10.24
C CYS A 195 3.59 2.35 10.63
N SER A 196 3.72 1.92 11.89
CA SER A 196 4.88 1.14 12.35
C SER A 196 4.84 -0.33 11.90
N GLY A 197 3.65 -0.88 11.60
CA GLY A 197 3.46 -2.25 11.12
C GLY A 197 3.40 -2.39 9.59
N MET A 198 3.13 -3.62 9.11
CA MET A 198 2.96 -3.93 7.69
C MET A 198 1.51 -3.68 7.26
N PHE A 199 1.14 -2.41 7.23
CA PHE A 199 -0.10 -1.89 6.69
C PHE A 199 0.10 -1.43 5.24
N THR A 200 -0.93 -0.89 4.60
CA THR A 200 -0.89 -0.56 3.18
C THR A 200 0.23 0.43 2.82
N ALA A 201 0.44 1.46 3.66
CA ALA A 201 1.48 2.47 3.45
C ALA A 201 2.87 1.84 3.32
N ASN A 202 3.27 1.03 4.31
CA ASN A 202 4.57 0.37 4.31
C ASN A 202 4.67 -0.71 3.22
N SER A 203 3.59 -1.47 2.96
CA SER A 203 3.56 -2.42 1.85
C SER A 203 3.89 -1.71 0.54
N MET A 204 3.24 -0.59 0.23
CA MET A 204 3.51 0.16 -1.01
C MET A 204 4.92 0.77 -1.06
N ASN A 205 5.44 1.28 0.07
CA ASN A 205 6.80 1.81 0.13
C ASN A 205 7.87 0.71 -0.06
N CYS A 206 7.61 -0.52 0.43
CA CYS A 206 8.44 -1.70 0.18
C CYS A 206 8.34 -2.16 -1.29
N LEU A 207 7.13 -2.10 -1.87
CA LEU A 207 6.93 -2.47 -3.26
C LEU A 207 7.69 -1.57 -4.25
N THR A 208 7.77 -0.25 -4.02
CA THR A 208 8.55 0.63 -4.90
C THR A 208 10.04 0.28 -4.88
N GLU A 209 10.55 -0.26 -3.77
CA GLU A 209 11.92 -0.78 -3.66
C GLU A 209 12.09 -2.07 -4.48
N ALA A 210 11.15 -3.02 -4.37
CA ALA A 210 11.19 -4.27 -5.14
C ALA A 210 10.91 -4.08 -6.64
N LEU A 211 10.14 -3.05 -7.02
CA LEU A 211 9.94 -2.64 -8.41
C LEU A 211 11.19 -2.01 -9.03
N GLY A 212 12.20 -1.66 -8.23
CA GLY A 212 13.41 -0.99 -8.69
C GLY A 212 13.29 0.53 -8.87
N LEU A 213 12.22 1.16 -8.36
CA LEU A 213 11.94 2.61 -8.51
C LEU A 213 12.38 3.45 -7.31
N SER A 214 12.87 2.85 -6.23
CA SER A 214 13.39 3.53 -5.05
C SER A 214 14.71 2.92 -4.56
N LEU A 215 15.39 3.63 -3.67
CA LEU A 215 16.68 3.22 -3.11
C LEU A 215 16.52 2.15 -2.02
N PRO A 216 17.52 1.27 -1.81
CA PRO A 216 17.53 0.31 -0.71
C PRO A 216 17.37 0.96 0.66
N GLY A 217 16.45 0.42 1.45
CA GLY A 217 16.05 0.95 2.76
C GLY A 217 14.89 1.94 2.70
N ASN A 218 14.34 2.23 1.51
CA ASN A 218 13.19 3.13 1.36
C ASN A 218 11.98 2.67 2.20
N GLY A 219 11.66 1.38 2.15
CA GLY A 219 10.51 0.82 2.85
C GLY A 219 10.70 0.61 4.36
N SER A 220 11.94 0.54 4.86
CA SER A 220 12.18 0.06 6.23
C SER A 220 12.88 1.04 7.17
N THR A 221 13.64 2.05 6.65
CA THR A 221 14.31 3.03 7.51
C THR A 221 13.31 3.97 8.16
N LEU A 222 13.38 4.15 9.48
CA LEU A 222 12.47 5.02 10.24
C LEU A 222 12.51 6.49 9.78
N ALA A 223 11.37 7.17 9.81
CA ALA A 223 11.23 8.58 9.44
C ALA A 223 12.10 9.51 10.31
N THR A 224 12.24 9.17 11.59
CA THR A 224 13.00 9.92 12.60
C THR A 224 14.51 9.70 12.52
N HIS A 225 14.99 8.62 11.90
CA HIS A 225 16.40 8.26 11.91
C HIS A 225 17.23 9.07 10.90
N ALA A 226 18.39 9.56 11.35
CA ALA A 226 19.29 10.41 10.55
C ALA A 226 19.76 9.75 9.24
N ASP A 227 19.95 8.42 9.22
CA ASP A 227 20.38 7.68 8.03
C ASP A 227 19.37 7.78 6.87
N ARG A 228 18.09 8.07 7.17
CA ARG A 228 17.10 8.25 6.11
C ARG A 228 17.38 9.48 5.25
N LYS A 229 18.03 10.50 5.78
CA LYS A 229 18.41 11.70 5.02
C LYS A 229 19.19 11.35 3.74
N ARG A 230 20.03 10.29 3.81
CA ARG A 230 20.80 9.80 2.65
C ARG A 230 19.89 9.50 1.44
N LEU A 231 18.73 8.87 1.67
CA LEU A 231 17.81 8.50 0.60
C LEU A 231 17.29 9.72 -0.17
N PHE A 232 17.03 10.83 0.52
CA PHE A 232 16.57 12.07 -0.10
C PHE A 232 17.68 12.77 -0.88
N VAL A 233 18.89 12.78 -0.33
CA VAL A 233 20.08 13.33 -1.00
C VAL A 233 20.38 12.56 -2.27
N GLU A 234 20.47 11.24 -2.19
CA GLU A 234 20.76 10.36 -3.33
C GLU A 234 19.64 10.42 -4.39
N ALA A 235 18.36 10.49 -4.00
CA ALA A 235 17.24 10.60 -4.94
C ALA A 235 17.34 11.89 -5.78
N GLY A 236 17.74 13.02 -5.17
CA GLY A 236 17.93 14.28 -5.89
C GLY A 236 19.04 14.23 -6.94
N HIS A 237 20.16 13.58 -6.64
CA HIS A 237 21.25 13.37 -7.60
C HIS A 237 20.86 12.36 -8.67
N LEU A 238 20.29 11.24 -8.28
CA LEU A 238 19.96 10.12 -9.15
C LEU A 238 18.95 10.51 -10.23
N VAL A 239 17.93 11.29 -9.92
CA VAL A 239 16.92 11.69 -10.92
C VAL A 239 17.52 12.56 -12.03
N VAL A 240 18.52 13.40 -11.71
CA VAL A 240 19.24 14.21 -12.71
C VAL A 240 20.10 13.31 -13.60
N ASP A 241 20.76 12.31 -13.02
CA ASP A 241 21.52 11.32 -13.80
C ASP A 241 20.61 10.51 -14.73
N LEU A 242 19.49 9.99 -14.24
CA LEU A 242 18.51 9.28 -15.06
C LEU A 242 17.96 10.14 -16.21
N ALA A 243 17.70 11.43 -15.94
CA ALA A 243 17.27 12.36 -16.99
C ALA A 243 18.34 12.50 -18.08
N ARG A 244 19.61 12.66 -17.70
CA ARG A 244 20.72 12.73 -18.67
C ARG A 244 20.89 11.42 -19.44
N ARG A 245 20.83 10.28 -18.77
CA ARG A 245 20.91 8.97 -19.42
C ARG A 245 19.84 8.83 -20.50
N TYR A 246 18.59 9.16 -20.19
CA TYR A 246 17.51 9.07 -21.16
C TYR A 246 17.64 10.10 -22.28
N TYR A 247 17.76 11.40 -21.97
CA TYR A 247 17.70 12.46 -22.98
C TYR A 247 19.02 12.67 -23.74
N GLU A 248 20.17 12.40 -23.13
CA GLU A 248 21.48 12.66 -23.76
C GLU A 248 22.16 11.38 -24.25
N GLN A 249 21.76 10.18 -23.77
CA GLN A 249 22.39 8.91 -24.13
C GLN A 249 21.40 7.91 -24.75
N ASP A 250 20.11 8.27 -24.85
CA ASP A 250 19.02 7.42 -25.36
C ASP A 250 18.81 6.12 -24.57
N ASP A 251 19.14 6.15 -23.27
CA ASP A 251 19.04 5.00 -22.39
C ASP A 251 17.60 4.83 -21.86
N ILE A 252 16.86 3.94 -22.48
CA ILE A 252 15.48 3.62 -22.11
C ILE A 252 15.36 2.90 -20.75
N THR A 253 16.47 2.36 -20.20
CA THR A 253 16.46 1.69 -18.89
C THR A 253 16.27 2.70 -17.74
N ALA A 254 16.35 3.99 -18.02
CA ALA A 254 15.99 5.06 -17.08
C ALA A 254 14.48 5.32 -16.98
N LEU A 255 13.66 4.66 -17.80
CA LEU A 255 12.20 4.91 -17.86
C LEU A 255 11.42 3.97 -16.95
N PRO A 256 10.38 4.47 -16.24
CA PRO A 256 9.55 3.67 -15.32
C PRO A 256 8.93 2.42 -15.96
N ARG A 257 8.42 2.48 -17.19
CA ARG A 257 7.81 1.32 -17.88
C ARG A 257 8.84 0.25 -18.25
N THR A 258 10.11 0.61 -18.42
CA THR A 258 11.19 -0.36 -18.65
C THR A 258 11.60 -1.03 -17.34
N ILE A 259 11.71 -0.25 -16.25
CA ILE A 259 12.06 -0.74 -14.91
C ILE A 259 10.93 -1.60 -14.36
N ALA A 260 9.71 -1.06 -14.32
CA ALA A 260 8.51 -1.76 -13.83
C ALA A 260 7.94 -2.69 -14.92
N SER A 261 8.74 -3.62 -15.42
CA SER A 261 8.34 -4.69 -16.34
C SER A 261 7.41 -5.70 -15.64
N LYS A 262 6.80 -6.63 -16.39
CA LYS A 262 6.02 -7.73 -15.79
C LYS A 262 6.80 -8.49 -14.73
N GLN A 263 8.06 -8.79 -15.00
CA GLN A 263 8.94 -9.48 -14.04
C GLN A 263 9.19 -8.65 -12.78
N ALA A 264 9.31 -7.33 -12.88
CA ALA A 264 9.41 -6.45 -11.71
C ALA A 264 8.10 -6.42 -10.90
N PHE A 265 6.94 -6.47 -11.55
CA PHE A 265 5.64 -6.64 -10.88
C PHE A 265 5.53 -7.98 -10.17
N GLU A 266 6.03 -9.07 -10.77
CA GLU A 266 6.13 -10.38 -10.13
C GLU A 266 7.03 -10.34 -8.89
N ASN A 267 8.20 -9.68 -8.97
CA ASN A 267 9.10 -9.48 -7.83
C ASN A 267 8.43 -8.71 -6.68
N ALA A 268 7.76 -7.62 -7.02
CA ALA A 268 7.06 -6.79 -6.05
C ALA A 268 5.92 -7.56 -5.36
N MET A 269 5.15 -8.33 -6.12
CA MET A 269 4.07 -9.15 -5.56
C MET A 269 4.61 -10.33 -4.75
N ALA A 270 5.73 -10.95 -5.17
CA ALA A 270 6.40 -11.99 -4.40
C ALA A 270 6.89 -11.45 -3.05
N LEU A 271 7.44 -10.24 -3.01
CA LEU A 271 7.80 -9.55 -1.75
C LEU A 271 6.57 -9.38 -0.84
N ASP A 272 5.47 -8.82 -1.38
CA ASP A 272 4.25 -8.56 -0.60
C ASP A 272 3.67 -9.85 0.00
N ILE A 273 3.63 -10.93 -0.77
CA ILE A 273 3.21 -12.25 -0.33
C ILE A 273 4.15 -12.79 0.76
N ALA A 274 5.47 -12.65 0.59
CA ALA A 274 6.47 -13.13 1.54
C ALA A 274 6.42 -12.38 2.88
N MET A 275 6.02 -11.11 2.88
CA MET A 275 5.87 -10.28 4.09
C MET A 275 4.47 -10.34 4.71
N GLY A 276 3.51 -11.00 4.08
CA GLY A 276 2.11 -10.92 4.49
C GLY A 276 1.59 -9.49 4.47
N GLY A 277 1.80 -8.80 3.36
CA GLY A 277 1.44 -7.40 3.18
C GLY A 277 -0.07 -7.13 3.20
N SER A 278 -0.46 -5.93 2.88
CA SER A 278 -1.86 -5.52 2.86
C SER A 278 -2.61 -6.08 1.66
N THR A 279 -3.86 -6.53 1.84
CA THR A 279 -4.73 -6.89 0.71
C THR A 279 -4.98 -5.71 -0.23
N ASN A 280 -4.91 -4.46 0.27
CA ASN A 280 -5.03 -3.26 -0.55
C ASN A 280 -3.91 -3.13 -1.59
N THR A 281 -2.74 -3.71 -1.33
CA THR A 281 -1.63 -3.74 -2.28
C THR A 281 -2.04 -4.40 -3.60
N VAL A 282 -2.89 -5.42 -3.54
CA VAL A 282 -3.45 -6.08 -4.72
C VAL A 282 -4.19 -5.09 -5.61
N LEU A 283 -5.05 -4.23 -5.02
CA LEU A 283 -5.74 -3.17 -5.79
C LEU A 283 -4.74 -2.20 -6.42
N HIS A 284 -3.71 -1.84 -5.69
CA HIS A 284 -2.78 -0.80 -6.11
C HIS A 284 -1.79 -1.29 -7.17
N ILE A 285 -1.33 -2.53 -7.06
CA ILE A 285 -0.45 -3.14 -8.06
C ILE A 285 -1.18 -3.37 -9.38
N LEU A 286 -2.45 -3.82 -9.34
CA LEU A 286 -3.29 -3.97 -10.53
C LEU A 286 -3.59 -2.62 -11.18
N ALA A 287 -3.83 -1.57 -10.39
CA ALA A 287 -4.01 -0.22 -10.90
C ALA A 287 -2.74 0.33 -11.58
N ALA A 288 -1.59 0.11 -10.97
CA ALA A 288 -0.31 0.50 -11.54
C ALA A 288 -0.01 -0.28 -12.84
N ALA A 289 -0.29 -1.60 -12.87
CA ALA A 289 -0.14 -2.42 -14.07
C ALA A 289 -1.04 -1.91 -15.20
N HIS A 290 -2.29 -1.56 -14.91
CA HIS A 290 -3.22 -0.96 -15.88
C HIS A 290 -2.63 0.32 -16.49
N GLU A 291 -2.13 1.24 -15.68
CA GLU A 291 -1.55 2.51 -16.13
C GLU A 291 -0.22 2.34 -16.88
N GLY A 292 0.54 1.31 -16.52
CA GLY A 292 1.80 0.95 -17.20
C GLY A 292 1.61 0.12 -18.46
N GLU A 293 0.36 -0.28 -18.78
CA GLU A 293 0.04 -1.22 -19.87
C GLU A 293 0.78 -2.56 -19.70
N VAL A 294 0.96 -3.00 -18.44
CA VAL A 294 1.61 -4.26 -18.09
C VAL A 294 0.54 -5.35 -17.96
N ASP A 295 0.72 -6.46 -18.68
CA ASP A 295 -0.15 -7.63 -18.58
C ASP A 295 0.09 -8.40 -17.28
N PHE A 296 -0.38 -7.83 -16.16
CA PHE A 296 -0.32 -8.40 -14.82
C PHE A 296 -1.70 -8.39 -14.19
N THR A 297 -2.16 -9.56 -13.75
CA THR A 297 -3.56 -9.83 -13.41
C THR A 297 -3.71 -10.57 -12.08
N MET A 298 -4.95 -10.73 -11.60
CA MET A 298 -5.28 -11.59 -10.46
C MET A 298 -4.82 -13.05 -10.65
N ALA A 299 -4.71 -13.54 -11.89
CA ALA A 299 -4.19 -14.88 -12.15
C ALA A 299 -2.70 -14.99 -11.87
N ASP A 300 -1.92 -13.95 -12.18
CA ASP A 300 -0.49 -13.89 -11.85
C ASP A 300 -0.31 -13.85 -10.33
N ILE A 301 -1.13 -13.09 -9.62
CA ILE A 301 -1.12 -13.01 -8.15
C ILE A 301 -1.46 -14.37 -7.52
N ASP A 302 -2.48 -15.06 -8.01
CA ASP A 302 -2.83 -16.41 -7.54
C ASP A 302 -1.67 -17.40 -7.76
N ALA A 303 -1.07 -17.38 -8.96
CA ALA A 303 0.07 -18.23 -9.29
C ALA A 303 1.28 -17.98 -8.36
N LEU A 304 1.59 -16.71 -8.06
CA LEU A 304 2.64 -16.34 -7.12
C LEU A 304 2.29 -16.79 -5.70
N SER A 305 1.06 -16.56 -5.24
CA SER A 305 0.64 -16.88 -3.87
C SER A 305 0.70 -18.39 -3.53
N ARG A 306 0.70 -19.25 -4.54
CA ARG A 306 0.81 -20.72 -4.36
C ARG A 306 2.24 -21.21 -4.19
N ARG A 307 3.23 -20.43 -4.60
CA ARG A 307 4.65 -20.85 -4.60
C ARG A 307 5.53 -20.02 -3.68
N VAL A 308 5.17 -18.79 -3.36
CA VAL A 308 5.93 -17.88 -2.51
C VAL A 308 5.58 -18.14 -1.05
N PRO A 309 6.53 -18.56 -0.18
CA PRO A 309 6.25 -18.78 1.24
C PRO A 309 6.19 -17.48 2.01
N CYS A 310 5.59 -17.49 3.20
CA CYS A 310 5.63 -16.37 4.14
C CYS A 310 6.95 -16.36 4.91
N LEU A 311 7.82 -15.39 4.62
CA LEU A 311 9.18 -15.29 5.18
C LEU A 311 9.28 -14.29 6.33
N SER A 312 8.34 -13.36 6.46
CA SER A 312 8.31 -12.39 7.55
C SER A 312 6.87 -12.16 7.99
N LYS A 313 6.67 -12.06 9.30
CA LYS A 313 5.39 -11.65 9.90
C LYS A 313 5.61 -10.41 10.73
N VAL A 314 4.91 -9.34 10.38
CA VAL A 314 5.00 -8.02 11.00
C VAL A 314 3.60 -7.65 11.54
N ALA A 315 3.52 -6.79 12.52
CA ALA A 315 2.23 -6.33 13.05
C ALA A 315 1.27 -5.91 11.90
N PRO A 316 0.01 -6.34 11.92
CA PRO A 316 -0.72 -6.99 13.00
C PRO A 316 -0.63 -8.53 13.01
N ALA A 317 0.04 -9.17 12.03
CA ALA A 317 0.17 -10.64 11.97
C ALA A 317 1.03 -11.21 13.12
N LYS A 318 1.99 -10.42 13.60
CA LYS A 318 2.82 -10.69 14.78
C LYS A 318 3.01 -9.37 15.54
N SER A 319 2.31 -9.20 16.66
CA SER A 319 2.16 -7.92 17.37
C SER A 319 3.44 -7.35 17.99
N ASP A 320 4.48 -8.16 18.12
CA ASP A 320 5.78 -7.79 18.71
C ASP A 320 6.87 -7.50 17.67
N VAL A 321 6.52 -7.49 16.37
CA VAL A 321 7.45 -7.21 15.26
C VAL A 321 6.94 -6.04 14.45
N HIS A 322 7.77 -5.01 14.27
CA HIS A 322 7.46 -3.79 13.51
C HIS A 322 8.49 -3.53 12.41
N MET A 323 8.33 -2.45 11.65
CA MET A 323 9.23 -2.13 10.54
C MET A 323 10.67 -1.88 10.97
N GLU A 324 10.89 -1.38 12.18
CA GLU A 324 12.21 -1.22 12.79
C GLU A 324 12.95 -2.56 12.96
N ASP A 325 12.23 -3.63 13.25
CA ASP A 325 12.78 -4.99 13.37
C ASP A 325 13.09 -5.59 11.99
N VAL A 326 12.24 -5.34 10.99
CA VAL A 326 12.51 -5.71 9.60
C VAL A 326 13.76 -5.01 9.10
N HIS A 327 13.94 -3.72 9.41
CA HIS A 327 15.13 -2.97 9.05
C HIS A 327 16.39 -3.61 9.68
N ARG A 328 16.37 -3.89 10.98
CA ARG A 328 17.46 -4.58 11.70
C ARG A 328 17.82 -5.94 11.08
N ALA A 329 16.85 -6.62 10.50
CA ALA A 329 17.04 -7.91 9.83
C ALA A 329 17.56 -7.79 8.37
N GLY A 330 17.87 -6.57 7.90
CA GLY A 330 18.39 -6.29 6.56
C GLY A 330 17.36 -5.76 5.57
N GLY A 331 16.16 -5.44 6.04
CA GLY A 331 15.13 -4.76 5.25
C GLY A 331 14.67 -5.57 4.04
N ILE A 332 14.23 -4.84 3.04
CA ILE A 332 13.63 -5.41 1.83
C ILE A 332 14.65 -6.21 1.01
N MET A 333 15.88 -5.72 0.90
CA MET A 333 16.91 -6.40 0.12
C MET A 333 17.25 -7.79 0.68
N SER A 334 17.19 -7.99 2.00
CA SER A 334 17.39 -9.33 2.58
C SER A 334 16.21 -10.27 2.36
N ILE A 335 14.96 -9.76 2.31
CA ILE A 335 13.81 -10.60 1.94
C ILE A 335 13.90 -11.01 0.47
N LEU A 336 14.23 -10.07 -0.42
CA LEU A 336 14.43 -10.34 -1.84
C LEU A 336 15.60 -11.32 -2.05
N GLY A 337 16.66 -11.21 -1.25
CA GLY A 337 17.78 -12.15 -1.27
C GLY A 337 17.37 -13.59 -0.88
N GLU A 338 16.48 -13.74 0.08
CA GLU A 338 15.94 -15.07 0.44
C GLU A 338 15.00 -15.61 -0.65
N LEU A 339 14.17 -14.76 -1.27
CA LEU A 339 13.34 -15.15 -2.42
C LEU A 339 14.18 -15.58 -3.61
N GLU A 340 15.29 -14.88 -3.88
CA GLU A 340 16.23 -15.24 -4.96
C GLU A 340 16.85 -16.61 -4.72
N LYS A 341 17.33 -16.91 -3.50
CA LYS A 341 17.87 -18.23 -3.12
C LYS A 341 16.85 -19.35 -3.38
N GLY A 342 15.56 -19.05 -3.20
CA GLY A 342 14.48 -19.99 -3.48
C GLY A 342 14.08 -20.09 -4.96
N GLY A 343 14.71 -19.34 -5.87
CA GLY A 343 14.33 -19.29 -7.28
C GLY A 343 12.97 -18.61 -7.52
N LEU A 344 12.58 -17.69 -6.65
CA LEU A 344 11.28 -17.01 -6.63
C LEU A 344 11.35 -15.55 -7.06
N LEU A 345 12.50 -15.11 -7.59
CA LEU A 345 12.77 -13.73 -7.98
C LEU A 345 13.39 -13.66 -9.38
N ASN A 346 13.01 -12.62 -10.13
CA ASN A 346 13.63 -12.26 -11.41
C ASN A 346 14.73 -11.23 -11.16
N ARG A 347 15.99 -11.69 -11.06
CA ARG A 347 17.12 -10.83 -10.66
C ARG A 347 17.57 -9.81 -11.70
N ASP A 348 17.29 -10.06 -12.99
CA ASP A 348 17.80 -9.26 -14.11
C ASP A 348 16.96 -8.00 -14.40
N CYS A 349 15.96 -7.71 -13.58
CA CYS A 349 15.16 -6.48 -13.71
C CYS A 349 16.04 -5.25 -13.45
N PRO A 350 16.00 -4.22 -14.33
CA PRO A 350 16.73 -2.98 -14.10
C PRO A 350 16.18 -2.21 -12.90
N THR A 351 17.02 -1.37 -12.29
CA THR A 351 16.61 -0.49 -11.20
C THR A 351 17.12 0.93 -11.43
N VAL A 352 16.55 1.92 -10.72
CA VAL A 352 17.03 3.30 -10.80
C VAL A 352 18.44 3.49 -10.26
N HIS A 353 18.95 2.59 -9.40
CA HIS A 353 20.19 2.78 -8.64
C HIS A 353 21.27 1.70 -8.89
N ALA A 354 20.94 0.64 -9.59
CA ALA A 354 21.86 -0.44 -9.96
C ALA A 354 21.49 -0.95 -11.36
N GLU A 355 22.40 -1.65 -12.01
CA GLU A 355 22.15 -2.21 -13.33
C GLU A 355 21.01 -3.23 -13.28
N THR A 356 21.04 -4.11 -12.28
CA THR A 356 19.99 -5.10 -12.03
C THR A 356 19.58 -5.12 -10.56
N LEU A 357 18.40 -5.70 -10.29
CA LEU A 357 17.94 -5.97 -8.92
C LEU A 357 18.87 -6.97 -8.21
N GLY A 358 19.43 -7.94 -8.95
CA GLY A 358 20.42 -8.87 -8.42
C GLY A 358 21.68 -8.20 -7.90
N ASP A 359 22.22 -7.21 -8.65
CA ASP A 359 23.37 -6.41 -8.21
C ASP A 359 23.06 -5.58 -6.96
N ALA A 360 21.82 -5.07 -6.88
CA ALA A 360 21.35 -4.36 -5.70
C ALA A 360 21.28 -5.30 -4.47
N ILE A 361 20.75 -6.51 -4.64
CA ILE A 361 20.66 -7.52 -3.58
C ILE A 361 22.07 -7.92 -3.11
N ASP A 362 22.97 -8.25 -4.05
CA ASP A 362 24.34 -8.67 -3.71
C ASP A 362 25.09 -7.59 -2.90
N ARG A 363 24.79 -6.31 -3.16
CA ARG A 363 25.38 -5.17 -2.45
C ARG A 363 24.71 -4.88 -1.10
N TRP A 364 23.39 -5.05 -0.97
CA TRP A 364 22.62 -4.54 0.17
C TRP A 364 22.04 -5.61 1.09
N ASP A 365 22.03 -6.89 0.71
CA ASP A 365 21.64 -7.98 1.61
C ASP A 365 22.72 -8.16 2.68
N ILE A 366 22.36 -8.02 3.96
CA ILE A 366 23.28 -8.12 5.11
C ILE A 366 23.91 -9.51 5.26
N THR A 367 23.37 -10.53 4.59
CA THR A 367 23.94 -11.89 4.60
C THR A 367 24.96 -12.12 3.48
N ARG A 368 25.07 -11.18 2.52
CA ARG A 368 25.97 -11.26 1.36
C ARG A 368 27.06 -10.19 1.37
N THR A 369 26.69 -8.99 1.82
CA THR A 369 27.59 -7.83 1.77
C THR A 369 28.71 -7.91 2.82
N ASP A 370 29.92 -7.53 2.41
CA ASP A 370 31.06 -7.30 3.32
C ASP A 370 31.20 -5.82 3.73
N SER A 371 30.28 -4.95 3.26
CA SER A 371 30.33 -3.53 3.52
C SER A 371 29.88 -3.15 4.93
N ASP A 372 30.82 -2.69 5.77
CA ASP A 372 30.51 -2.16 7.11
C ASP A 372 29.52 -0.98 7.04
N THR A 373 29.57 -0.18 5.98
CA THR A 373 28.65 0.96 5.78
C THR A 373 27.22 0.46 5.63
N VAL A 374 26.98 -0.59 4.82
CA VAL A 374 25.67 -1.18 4.62
C VAL A 374 25.19 -1.87 5.91
N ARG A 375 26.05 -2.63 6.55
CA ARG A 375 25.71 -3.28 7.83
C ARG A 375 25.38 -2.26 8.91
N ASN A 376 26.12 -1.16 8.99
CA ASN A 376 25.85 -0.08 9.94
C ASN A 376 24.54 0.66 9.62
N PHE A 377 24.20 0.84 8.35
CA PHE A 377 22.93 1.41 7.93
C PHE A 377 21.73 0.61 8.46
N TYR A 378 21.76 -0.70 8.36
CA TYR A 378 20.69 -1.56 8.87
C TYR A 378 20.66 -1.72 10.40
N ARG A 379 21.63 -1.16 11.11
CA ARG A 379 21.61 -1.04 12.59
C ARG A 379 20.85 0.19 13.09
N ALA A 380 20.25 1.00 12.21
CA ALA A 380 19.42 2.12 12.61
C ALA A 380 18.27 1.63 13.51
N ALA A 381 18.14 2.24 14.69
CA ALA A 381 17.23 1.83 15.75
C ALA A 381 16.24 2.96 16.10
N PRO A 382 15.09 2.67 16.72
CA PRO A 382 14.18 3.69 17.21
C PRO A 382 14.81 4.50 18.35
N GLY A 383 14.57 5.82 18.38
CA GLY A 383 15.02 6.70 19.44
C GLY A 383 14.17 6.60 20.71
N GLY A 384 12.93 6.16 20.59
CA GLY A 384 12.00 6.01 21.70
C GLY A 384 11.49 7.34 22.27
N ILE A 385 11.64 8.45 21.52
CA ILE A 385 11.21 9.79 21.94
C ILE A 385 10.12 10.28 20.98
N PRO A 386 8.92 10.64 21.45
CA PRO A 386 7.86 11.20 20.61
C PRO A 386 8.33 12.47 19.89
N THR A 387 8.20 12.50 18.56
CA THR A 387 8.64 13.65 17.73
C THR A 387 7.97 13.65 16.35
N GLN A 388 7.76 14.84 15.79
CA GLN A 388 7.34 15.04 14.39
C GLN A 388 8.52 15.49 13.50
N VAL A 389 9.74 15.51 14.02
CA VAL A 389 10.92 16.00 13.30
C VAL A 389 11.65 14.85 12.63
N ALA A 390 11.75 14.91 11.29
CA ALA A 390 12.53 13.96 10.53
C ALA A 390 14.01 14.02 10.90
N PHE A 391 14.70 12.87 10.83
CA PHE A 391 16.15 12.75 11.01
C PHE A 391 16.67 13.24 12.37
N SER A 392 15.81 13.28 13.39
CA SER A 392 16.09 13.90 14.69
C SER A 392 16.83 12.98 15.67
N GLN A 393 17.11 11.72 15.29
CA GLN A 393 17.76 10.76 16.19
C GLN A 393 18.73 9.83 15.43
N GLU A 394 19.67 9.21 16.18
CA GLU A 394 20.81 8.44 15.63
C GLU A 394 21.02 7.12 16.40
N ALA A 395 20.01 6.63 17.11
CA ALA A 395 20.10 5.39 17.88
C ALA A 395 20.46 4.19 16.98
N ARG A 396 21.22 3.23 17.54
CA ARG A 396 21.63 2.04 16.79
C ARG A 396 21.47 0.78 17.62
N TRP A 397 21.09 -0.31 16.95
CA TRP A 397 21.17 -1.64 17.53
C TRP A 397 22.63 -2.06 17.71
N ASP A 398 22.91 -2.82 18.76
CA ASP A 398 24.25 -3.40 18.99
C ASP A 398 24.62 -4.42 17.92
N ASP A 399 23.63 -5.15 17.40
CA ASP A 399 23.78 -6.21 16.39
C ASP A 399 22.67 -6.17 15.35
N LEU A 400 22.85 -6.92 14.26
CA LEU A 400 21.83 -7.20 13.24
C LEU A 400 21.14 -8.53 13.55
N ASP A 401 19.87 -8.66 13.16
CA ASP A 401 19.19 -9.95 13.14
C ASP A 401 19.55 -10.70 11.85
N THR A 402 20.46 -11.65 11.98
CA THR A 402 20.88 -12.53 10.88
C THR A 402 20.33 -13.96 11.01
N ASP A 403 19.49 -14.23 12.02
CA ASP A 403 18.87 -15.54 12.21
C ASP A 403 17.77 -15.78 11.15
N ARG A 404 18.12 -16.58 10.14
CA ARG A 404 17.20 -16.95 9.06
C ARG A 404 16.35 -18.18 9.38
N GLN A 405 16.51 -18.77 10.57
CA GLN A 405 15.70 -19.89 11.03
C GLN A 405 14.54 -19.43 11.92
N ASN A 406 14.81 -18.52 12.87
CA ASN A 406 13.82 -18.11 13.89
C ASN A 406 13.65 -16.60 13.96
N GLY A 407 14.44 -15.82 13.24
CA GLY A 407 14.44 -14.35 13.25
C GLY A 407 13.22 -13.72 12.59
N VAL A 408 13.31 -12.41 12.41
CA VAL A 408 12.26 -11.59 11.78
C VAL A 408 12.11 -11.90 10.30
N ILE A 409 13.22 -12.08 9.59
CA ILE A 409 13.25 -12.56 8.20
C ILE A 409 13.77 -13.99 8.21
N ARG A 410 12.96 -14.93 7.72
CA ARG A 410 13.29 -16.34 7.65
C ARG A 410 13.71 -16.77 6.24
N SER A 411 14.48 -17.84 6.16
CA SER A 411 14.84 -18.44 4.87
C SER A 411 13.66 -19.20 4.25
N VAL A 412 13.77 -19.50 2.97
CA VAL A 412 12.78 -20.32 2.25
C VAL A 412 12.68 -21.76 2.78
N GLU A 413 13.73 -22.26 3.44
CA GLU A 413 13.72 -23.56 4.12
C GLU A 413 12.99 -23.54 5.46
N HIS A 414 12.91 -22.37 6.12
CA HIS A 414 12.33 -22.21 7.46
C HIS A 414 11.20 -21.17 7.51
N PRO A 415 10.28 -21.11 6.53
CA PRO A 415 9.26 -20.08 6.46
C PRO A 415 8.29 -20.17 7.63
N PHE A 416 7.56 -19.07 7.90
CA PHE A 416 6.44 -19.11 8.83
C PHE A 416 5.29 -19.99 8.33
N SER A 417 5.08 -20.02 7.02
CA SER A 417 4.16 -20.93 6.32
C SER A 417 4.65 -21.15 4.90
N LYS A 418 4.40 -22.36 4.37
CA LYS A 418 4.74 -22.70 2.97
C LYS A 418 3.83 -21.98 1.97
N ASP A 419 2.58 -21.77 2.35
CA ASP A 419 1.67 -20.86 1.65
C ASP A 419 2.01 -19.41 2.00
N GLY A 420 1.89 -18.52 1.02
CA GLY A 420 2.19 -17.12 1.18
C GLY A 420 1.27 -16.41 2.18
N GLY A 421 1.62 -15.17 2.50
CA GLY A 421 0.85 -14.33 3.42
C GLY A 421 -0.47 -13.79 2.84
N LEU A 422 -0.71 -13.95 1.54
CA LEU A 422 -1.92 -13.57 0.82
C LEU A 422 -2.42 -14.73 -0.04
N ALA A 423 -3.74 -14.81 -0.27
CA ALA A 423 -4.35 -15.81 -1.14
C ALA A 423 -5.52 -15.26 -1.93
N VAL A 424 -5.63 -15.66 -3.19
CA VAL A 424 -6.81 -15.44 -4.03
C VAL A 424 -7.74 -16.63 -3.89
N LEU A 425 -9.03 -16.38 -3.62
CA LEU A 425 -10.07 -17.43 -3.63
C LEU A 425 -11.02 -17.17 -4.79
N LYS A 426 -11.53 -18.25 -5.40
CA LYS A 426 -12.52 -18.22 -6.48
C LYS A 426 -13.67 -19.20 -6.23
N GLY A 427 -14.81 -18.91 -6.81
CA GLY A 427 -16.01 -19.77 -6.75
C GLY A 427 -17.25 -19.03 -7.18
N ASN A 428 -18.41 -19.64 -7.01
CA ASN A 428 -19.67 -19.02 -7.43
C ASN A 428 -20.00 -17.73 -6.67
N LEU A 429 -19.41 -17.51 -5.49
CA LEU A 429 -19.55 -16.27 -4.72
C LEU A 429 -18.61 -15.15 -5.22
N ALA A 430 -17.45 -15.49 -5.78
CA ALA A 430 -16.45 -14.57 -6.28
C ALA A 430 -15.85 -15.12 -7.59
N VAL A 431 -16.58 -14.98 -8.70
CA VAL A 431 -16.18 -15.58 -9.98
C VAL A 431 -14.91 -14.95 -10.57
N ASP A 432 -14.70 -13.65 -10.34
CA ASP A 432 -13.49 -12.94 -10.75
C ASP A 432 -12.42 -12.93 -9.66
N GLY A 433 -12.75 -13.47 -8.48
CA GLY A 433 -11.85 -13.64 -7.34
C GLY A 433 -12.15 -12.73 -6.17
N CYS A 434 -11.52 -13.05 -5.07
CA CYS A 434 -11.45 -12.26 -3.84
C CYS A 434 -10.11 -12.51 -3.17
N ILE A 435 -9.75 -11.71 -2.16
CA ILE A 435 -8.44 -11.75 -1.51
C ILE A 435 -8.56 -11.97 0.00
N VAL A 436 -7.65 -12.76 0.55
CA VAL A 436 -7.52 -12.95 2.01
C VAL A 436 -6.06 -12.82 2.43
N LYS A 437 -5.83 -12.13 3.57
CA LYS A 437 -4.52 -12.04 4.24
C LYS A 437 -4.33 -13.30 5.10
N THR A 438 -3.75 -14.34 4.53
CA THR A 438 -3.56 -15.65 5.20
C THR A 438 -2.58 -15.58 6.36
N ALA A 439 -1.59 -14.66 6.32
CA ALA A 439 -0.65 -14.45 7.42
C ALA A 439 -1.33 -14.12 8.76
N GLY A 440 -2.54 -13.55 8.72
CA GLY A 440 -3.34 -13.18 9.89
C GLY A 440 -4.44 -14.18 10.26
N VAL A 441 -4.59 -15.30 9.53
CA VAL A 441 -5.62 -16.32 9.76
C VAL A 441 -5.07 -17.44 10.66
N ASP A 442 -5.84 -17.83 11.68
CA ASP A 442 -5.50 -18.97 12.52
C ASP A 442 -5.66 -20.29 11.74
N GLU A 443 -4.74 -21.22 11.93
CA GLU A 443 -4.72 -22.50 11.20
C GLU A 443 -6.01 -23.31 11.38
N SER A 444 -6.70 -23.18 12.53
CA SER A 444 -7.95 -23.88 12.84
C SER A 444 -9.13 -23.48 11.98
N ILE A 445 -9.06 -22.31 11.31
CA ILE A 445 -10.15 -21.75 10.48
C ILE A 445 -9.76 -21.51 9.02
N LEU A 446 -8.66 -22.14 8.56
CA LEU A 446 -8.31 -22.13 7.13
C LEU A 446 -9.38 -22.80 6.23
N LYS A 447 -10.18 -23.69 6.83
CA LYS A 447 -11.41 -24.22 6.26
C LYS A 447 -12.56 -23.83 7.18
N PHE A 448 -13.55 -23.14 6.63
CA PHE A 448 -14.66 -22.62 7.41
C PHE A 448 -15.97 -22.81 6.65
N SER A 449 -17.02 -23.15 7.36
CA SER A 449 -18.38 -23.26 6.81
C SER A 449 -19.37 -22.72 7.83
N GLY A 450 -20.23 -21.81 7.40
CA GLY A 450 -21.18 -21.20 8.31
C GLY A 450 -22.34 -20.51 7.62
N PRO A 451 -23.41 -20.18 8.38
CA PRO A 451 -24.55 -19.43 7.88
C PRO A 451 -24.18 -17.96 7.66
N ALA A 452 -24.66 -17.38 6.60
CA ALA A 452 -24.48 -15.96 6.29
C ALA A 452 -25.30 -15.07 7.24
N ARG A 453 -24.65 -14.03 7.79
CA ARG A 453 -25.27 -12.88 8.44
C ARG A 453 -25.06 -11.67 7.51
N VAL A 454 -26.14 -11.21 6.88
CA VAL A 454 -26.06 -10.26 5.76
C VAL A 454 -26.30 -8.82 6.21
N PHE A 455 -25.34 -7.93 5.89
CA PHE A 455 -25.41 -6.51 6.19
C PHE A 455 -25.14 -5.70 4.92
N GLU A 456 -25.91 -4.63 4.72
CA GLU A 456 -25.79 -3.75 3.55
C GLU A 456 -24.97 -2.47 3.82
N SER A 457 -24.24 -2.44 4.94
CA SER A 457 -23.26 -1.40 5.27
C SER A 457 -22.33 -1.87 6.38
N GLN A 458 -21.15 -1.22 6.48
CA GLN A 458 -20.25 -1.37 7.62
C GLN A 458 -20.97 -1.06 8.94
N ASP A 459 -21.70 0.06 8.99
CA ASP A 459 -22.35 0.54 10.22
C ASP A 459 -23.37 -0.46 10.76
N ALA A 460 -24.16 -1.08 9.87
CA ALA A 460 -25.10 -2.12 10.25
C ALA A 460 -24.38 -3.34 10.86
N SER A 461 -23.28 -3.78 10.25
CA SER A 461 -22.48 -4.90 10.74
C SER A 461 -21.83 -4.60 12.09
N VAL A 462 -21.24 -3.41 12.25
CA VAL A 462 -20.64 -2.95 13.52
C VAL A 462 -21.68 -2.93 14.64
N LYS A 463 -22.86 -2.36 14.38
CA LYS A 463 -23.95 -2.33 15.36
C LYS A 463 -24.36 -3.72 15.80
N ALA A 464 -24.51 -4.67 14.87
CA ALA A 464 -24.89 -6.05 15.18
C ALA A 464 -23.80 -6.81 15.96
N ILE A 465 -22.52 -6.60 15.63
CA ILE A 465 -21.40 -7.20 16.36
C ILE A 465 -21.38 -6.71 17.81
N LEU A 466 -21.47 -5.39 18.02
CA LEU A 466 -21.49 -4.78 19.36
C LEU A 466 -22.71 -5.22 20.18
N ALA A 467 -23.87 -5.39 19.54
CA ALA A 467 -25.09 -5.90 20.16
C ALA A 467 -25.04 -7.42 20.43
N ASN A 468 -23.95 -8.10 20.12
CA ASN A 468 -23.79 -9.56 20.24
C ASN A 468 -24.83 -10.37 19.43
N GLU A 469 -25.27 -9.84 18.28
CA GLU A 469 -26.17 -10.53 17.35
C GLU A 469 -25.42 -11.53 16.48
N VAL A 470 -24.14 -11.27 16.19
CA VAL A 470 -23.22 -12.20 15.50
C VAL A 470 -22.73 -13.25 16.50
N LYS A 471 -22.76 -14.51 16.08
CA LYS A 471 -22.41 -15.68 16.91
C LYS A 471 -21.21 -16.43 16.33
N ALA A 472 -20.56 -17.23 17.18
CA ALA A 472 -19.54 -18.17 16.73
C ALA A 472 -20.13 -19.12 15.66
N GLY A 473 -19.42 -19.30 14.56
CA GLY A 473 -19.84 -20.07 13.38
C GLY A 473 -20.45 -19.22 12.26
N ASP A 474 -20.79 -17.97 12.49
CA ASP A 474 -21.37 -17.11 11.47
C ASP A 474 -20.35 -16.68 10.41
N VAL A 475 -20.82 -16.50 9.18
CA VAL A 475 -20.13 -15.79 8.09
C VAL A 475 -20.77 -14.41 7.92
N VAL A 476 -20.10 -13.37 8.37
CA VAL A 476 -20.56 -11.99 8.25
C VAL A 476 -20.35 -11.51 6.83
N VAL A 477 -21.41 -11.18 6.12
CA VAL A 477 -21.38 -10.68 4.72
C VAL A 477 -21.73 -9.20 4.73
N ILE A 478 -20.77 -8.35 4.32
CA ILE A 478 -20.96 -6.89 4.20
C ILE A 478 -20.91 -6.56 2.72
N ARG A 479 -22.01 -6.13 2.13
CA ARG A 479 -22.16 -5.88 0.70
C ARG A 479 -22.52 -4.45 0.36
N TYR A 480 -22.40 -4.07 -0.90
CA TYR A 480 -22.56 -2.69 -1.41
C TYR A 480 -21.55 -1.71 -0.83
N GLU A 481 -20.37 -2.19 -0.48
CA GLU A 481 -19.22 -1.36 -0.06
C GLU A 481 -18.07 -1.39 -1.10
N GLY A 482 -18.35 -1.89 -2.31
CA GLY A 482 -17.40 -1.95 -3.41
C GLY A 482 -17.11 -0.59 -4.08
N PRO A 483 -16.32 -0.58 -5.17
CA PRO A 483 -15.93 0.63 -5.89
C PRO A 483 -17.10 1.51 -6.31
N LYS A 484 -18.17 0.92 -6.86
CA LYS A 484 -19.39 1.63 -7.28
C LYS A 484 -20.43 1.71 -6.18
N GLY A 485 -20.66 0.60 -5.49
CA GLY A 485 -21.72 0.47 -4.48
C GLY A 485 -21.46 1.25 -3.22
N GLY A 486 -20.18 1.44 -2.85
CA GLY A 486 -19.75 2.20 -1.69
C GLY A 486 -20.23 3.65 -1.66
N PRO A 487 -20.03 4.52 -2.67
CA PRO A 487 -18.94 4.45 -3.62
C PRO A 487 -17.59 4.77 -2.98
N GLY A 488 -16.50 4.37 -3.64
CA GLY A 488 -15.15 4.62 -3.14
C GLY A 488 -14.56 3.44 -2.37
N MET A 489 -15.25 2.31 -2.32
CA MET A 489 -14.74 1.05 -1.76
C MET A 489 -14.19 1.23 -0.33
N GLN A 490 -15.06 1.58 0.59
CA GLN A 490 -14.70 1.87 1.99
C GLN A 490 -13.79 0.80 2.59
N GLU A 491 -12.68 1.25 3.17
CA GLU A 491 -11.79 0.38 3.94
C GLU A 491 -12.34 0.18 5.35
N MET A 492 -12.45 -1.08 5.77
CA MET A 492 -13.06 -1.45 7.03
C MET A 492 -12.03 -2.07 7.97
N LEU A 493 -11.97 -1.54 9.20
CA LEU A 493 -11.16 -2.09 10.29
C LEU A 493 -12.04 -2.39 11.52
N TYR A 494 -13.06 -1.58 11.77
CA TYR A 494 -13.93 -1.75 12.94
C TYR A 494 -14.64 -3.11 13.01
N PRO A 495 -15.24 -3.67 11.94
CA PRO A 495 -15.87 -4.99 12.03
C PRO A 495 -14.91 -6.08 12.48
N THR A 496 -13.66 -6.07 11.97
CA THR A 496 -12.63 -7.05 12.31
C THR A 496 -12.12 -6.88 13.73
N SER A 497 -11.87 -5.61 14.14
CA SER A 497 -11.43 -5.28 15.50
C SER A 497 -12.48 -5.65 16.54
N TYR A 498 -13.75 -5.38 16.27
CA TYR A 498 -14.82 -5.69 17.20
C TYR A 498 -15.12 -7.20 17.30
N LEU A 499 -15.01 -7.96 16.22
CA LEU A 499 -15.06 -9.42 16.32
C LEU A 499 -13.92 -9.95 17.19
N LYS A 500 -12.72 -9.37 17.06
CA LYS A 500 -11.57 -9.73 17.89
C LYS A 500 -11.81 -9.40 19.37
N SER A 501 -12.30 -8.19 19.70
CA SER A 501 -12.60 -7.77 21.07
C SER A 501 -13.71 -8.61 21.74
N LYS A 502 -14.70 -9.07 20.95
CA LYS A 502 -15.76 -9.98 21.39
C LYS A 502 -15.33 -11.45 21.48
N GLY A 503 -14.06 -11.78 21.20
CA GLY A 503 -13.54 -13.15 21.22
C GLY A 503 -13.96 -14.01 20.02
N LEU A 504 -14.53 -13.41 18.97
CA LEU A 504 -15.03 -14.09 17.78
C LEU A 504 -14.01 -14.16 16.62
N GLY A 505 -12.83 -13.57 16.77
CA GLY A 505 -11.82 -13.46 15.71
C GLY A 505 -11.30 -14.80 15.14
N LYS A 506 -11.47 -15.91 15.88
CA LYS A 506 -11.16 -17.29 15.45
C LYS A 506 -12.42 -18.14 15.26
N ALA A 507 -13.61 -17.57 15.37
CA ALA A 507 -14.86 -18.29 15.35
C ALA A 507 -15.86 -17.81 14.30
N CYS A 508 -15.53 -16.75 13.58
CA CYS A 508 -16.35 -16.18 12.50
C CYS A 508 -15.48 -15.88 11.28
N ALA A 509 -16.13 -15.81 10.11
CA ALA A 509 -15.55 -15.26 8.90
C ALA A 509 -16.23 -13.95 8.53
N LEU A 510 -15.47 -13.02 7.87
CA LEU A 510 -16.02 -11.82 7.23
C LEU A 510 -15.80 -11.89 5.73
N ILE A 511 -16.80 -11.47 4.95
CA ILE A 511 -16.73 -11.38 3.51
C ILE A 511 -17.29 -10.02 3.08
N THR A 512 -16.62 -9.34 2.13
CA THR A 512 -17.11 -8.06 1.59
C THR A 512 -16.71 -7.83 0.14
N ASP A 513 -17.53 -7.12 -0.60
CA ASP A 513 -17.18 -6.52 -1.89
C ASP A 513 -16.41 -5.19 -1.75
N GLY A 514 -16.33 -4.66 -0.52
CA GLY A 514 -15.42 -3.61 -0.12
C GLY A 514 -14.02 -4.15 0.15
N ARG A 515 -13.29 -3.49 1.05
CA ARG A 515 -11.92 -3.89 1.45
C ARG A 515 -11.73 -3.81 2.95
N PHE A 516 -10.80 -4.61 3.44
CA PHE A 516 -10.36 -4.55 4.84
C PHE A 516 -9.00 -3.86 4.94
N SER A 517 -8.78 -3.18 6.06
CA SER A 517 -7.51 -2.55 6.36
C SER A 517 -6.35 -3.55 6.40
N GLY A 518 -5.15 -3.11 6.06
CA GLY A 518 -3.92 -3.87 6.28
C GLY A 518 -3.70 -4.27 7.74
N GLY A 519 -4.30 -3.52 8.68
CA GLY A 519 -4.34 -3.83 10.11
C GLY A 519 -5.29 -4.96 10.53
N THR A 520 -6.00 -5.57 9.57
CA THR A 520 -6.96 -6.65 9.84
C THR A 520 -6.27 -7.96 10.17
N SER A 521 -6.81 -8.68 11.16
CA SER A 521 -6.48 -10.08 11.49
C SER A 521 -7.76 -10.93 11.54
N GLY A 522 -7.61 -12.26 11.48
CA GLY A 522 -8.72 -13.21 11.38
C GLY A 522 -9.12 -13.52 9.94
N LEU A 523 -10.15 -14.35 9.77
CA LEU A 523 -10.63 -14.80 8.45
C LEU A 523 -11.48 -13.71 7.80
N SER A 524 -10.79 -12.74 7.17
CA SER A 524 -11.40 -11.59 6.51
C SER A 524 -11.09 -11.60 5.03
N ILE A 525 -12.13 -11.73 4.20
CA ILE A 525 -12.07 -11.89 2.75
C ILE A 525 -12.68 -10.65 2.11
N GLY A 526 -11.86 -9.86 1.46
CA GLY A 526 -12.26 -8.64 0.76
C GLY A 526 -12.20 -8.75 -0.75
N HIS A 527 -12.57 -7.65 -1.43
CA HIS A 527 -12.47 -7.50 -2.87
C HIS A 527 -13.30 -8.53 -3.65
N VAL A 528 -14.41 -9.00 -3.08
CA VAL A 528 -15.28 -9.96 -3.78
C VAL A 528 -15.72 -9.35 -5.11
N SER A 529 -15.35 -10.02 -6.18
CA SER A 529 -15.59 -9.54 -7.55
C SER A 529 -16.39 -10.58 -8.35
N PRO A 530 -17.39 -10.10 -9.09
CA PRO A 530 -17.94 -8.74 -9.17
C PRO A 530 -18.60 -8.28 -7.87
N GLU A 531 -18.59 -6.96 -7.58
CA GLU A 531 -19.29 -6.39 -6.42
C GLU A 531 -20.81 -6.48 -6.55
N ALA A 532 -21.54 -6.37 -5.43
CA ALA A 532 -23.01 -6.44 -5.44
C ALA A 532 -23.64 -5.40 -6.38
N ALA A 533 -23.15 -4.16 -6.40
CA ALA A 533 -23.67 -3.10 -7.28
C ALA A 533 -23.44 -3.35 -8.79
N ASN A 534 -22.53 -4.27 -9.14
CA ASN A 534 -22.29 -4.73 -10.51
C ASN A 534 -22.92 -6.10 -10.81
N GLY A 535 -23.91 -6.53 -10.03
CA GLY A 535 -24.60 -7.79 -10.26
C GLY A 535 -23.83 -9.03 -9.76
N GLY A 536 -22.83 -8.85 -8.88
CA GLY A 536 -22.09 -9.95 -8.28
C GLY A 536 -22.96 -10.84 -7.40
N THR A 537 -22.60 -12.13 -7.31
CA THR A 537 -23.34 -13.13 -6.51
C THR A 537 -23.44 -12.76 -5.02
N ILE A 538 -22.49 -11.98 -4.50
CA ILE A 538 -22.55 -11.47 -3.12
C ILE A 538 -23.84 -10.68 -2.86
N GLY A 539 -24.39 -9.99 -3.89
CA GLY A 539 -25.67 -9.30 -3.83
C GLY A 539 -26.88 -10.22 -3.71
N LEU A 540 -26.72 -11.50 -4.05
CA LEU A 540 -27.79 -12.52 -4.02
C LEU A 540 -27.80 -13.36 -2.74
N VAL A 541 -26.80 -13.22 -1.87
CA VAL A 541 -26.72 -13.92 -0.59
C VAL A 541 -27.90 -13.50 0.30
N ARG A 542 -28.59 -14.49 0.89
CA ARG A 542 -29.67 -14.28 1.86
C ARG A 542 -29.24 -14.69 3.24
N GLU A 543 -29.91 -14.13 4.24
CA GLU A 543 -29.70 -14.49 5.65
C GLU A 543 -29.84 -16.00 5.85
N GLY A 544 -28.86 -16.62 6.49
CA GLY A 544 -28.82 -18.07 6.78
C GLY A 544 -28.28 -18.94 5.63
N ASP A 545 -27.99 -18.40 4.46
CA ASP A 545 -27.36 -19.19 3.38
C ASP A 545 -26.00 -19.74 3.84
N MET A 546 -25.72 -21.00 3.55
CA MET A 546 -24.43 -21.60 3.91
C MET A 546 -23.33 -21.19 2.95
N ILE A 547 -22.21 -20.75 3.50
CA ILE A 547 -21.02 -20.38 2.74
C ILE A 547 -19.85 -21.26 3.17
N ASP A 548 -19.15 -21.83 2.20
CA ASP A 548 -17.94 -22.62 2.39
C ASP A 548 -16.72 -21.82 1.96
N ILE A 549 -15.68 -21.81 2.80
CA ILE A 549 -14.39 -21.19 2.54
C ILE A 549 -13.33 -22.27 2.72
N ASP A 550 -12.48 -22.48 1.72
CA ASP A 550 -11.35 -23.42 1.77
C ASP A 550 -10.09 -22.72 1.22
N ILE A 551 -9.32 -22.13 2.11
CA ILE A 551 -8.09 -21.39 1.75
C ILE A 551 -7.05 -22.33 1.11
N PRO A 552 -6.76 -23.53 1.66
CA PRO A 552 -5.83 -24.47 1.02
C PRO A 552 -6.20 -24.81 -0.42
N ASN A 553 -7.49 -24.99 -0.72
CA ASN A 553 -7.97 -25.27 -2.08
C ASN A 553 -8.33 -24.03 -2.90
N ARG A 554 -8.16 -22.83 -2.33
CA ARG A 554 -8.42 -21.54 -3.01
C ARG A 554 -9.87 -21.39 -3.46
N THR A 555 -10.83 -21.86 -2.67
CA THR A 555 -12.25 -21.82 -3.04
C THR A 555 -13.11 -21.08 -2.02
N ILE A 556 -14.15 -20.41 -2.55
CA ILE A 556 -15.22 -19.79 -1.79
C ILE A 556 -16.54 -20.06 -2.51
N SER A 557 -17.51 -20.65 -1.79
CA SER A 557 -18.74 -21.11 -2.41
C SER A 557 -19.98 -20.82 -1.57
N LEU A 558 -21.02 -20.34 -2.22
CA LEU A 558 -22.37 -20.22 -1.69
C LEU A 558 -23.10 -21.52 -1.99
N ARG A 559 -23.62 -22.23 -0.98
CA ARG A 559 -24.38 -23.48 -1.10
C ARG A 559 -25.81 -23.22 -1.57
N VAL A 560 -25.95 -22.64 -2.73
CA VAL A 560 -27.24 -22.38 -3.37
C VAL A 560 -27.16 -22.94 -4.80
N SER A 561 -28.22 -23.63 -5.25
CA SER A 561 -28.25 -24.20 -6.59
C SER A 561 -28.20 -23.11 -7.68
N GLU A 562 -27.66 -23.44 -8.83
CA GLU A 562 -27.62 -22.50 -9.97
C GLU A 562 -29.03 -22.03 -10.38
N ALA A 563 -30.03 -22.90 -10.30
CA ALA A 563 -31.42 -22.54 -10.57
C ALA A 563 -31.98 -21.51 -9.60
N GLU A 564 -31.67 -21.67 -8.30
CA GLU A 564 -32.07 -20.70 -7.27
C GLU A 564 -31.28 -19.37 -7.43
N LEU A 565 -29.98 -19.43 -7.76
CA LEU A 565 -29.19 -18.22 -8.03
C LEU A 565 -29.74 -17.46 -9.24
N ALA A 566 -30.15 -18.17 -10.30
CA ALA A 566 -30.78 -17.55 -11.47
C ALA A 566 -32.11 -16.89 -11.12
N ALA A 567 -32.94 -17.54 -10.29
CA ALA A 567 -34.21 -16.97 -9.81
C ALA A 567 -33.99 -15.71 -8.97
N ARG A 568 -33.02 -15.76 -8.03
CA ARG A 568 -32.65 -14.61 -7.20
C ARG A 568 -32.10 -13.43 -8.04
N ARG A 569 -31.32 -13.73 -9.09
CA ARG A 569 -30.82 -12.75 -10.04
C ARG A 569 -31.94 -12.05 -10.79
N ALA A 570 -32.89 -12.82 -11.33
CA ALA A 570 -34.05 -12.24 -12.01
C ALA A 570 -34.89 -11.37 -11.08
N GLU A 571 -35.04 -11.76 -9.81
CA GLU A 571 -35.69 -10.93 -8.78
C GLU A 571 -34.91 -9.63 -8.52
N GLN A 572 -33.57 -9.72 -8.39
CA GLN A 572 -32.72 -8.57 -8.09
C GLN A 572 -32.62 -7.60 -9.29
N ASP A 573 -32.61 -8.12 -10.52
CA ASP A 573 -32.65 -7.30 -11.75
C ASP A 573 -33.93 -6.44 -11.79
N GLY A 574 -35.04 -6.98 -11.30
CA GLY A 574 -36.31 -6.23 -11.19
C GLY A 574 -36.32 -5.16 -10.09
N LYS A 575 -35.53 -5.35 -9.03
CA LYS A 575 -35.42 -4.42 -7.88
C LYS A 575 -34.32 -3.36 -8.07
N GLY A 576 -33.29 -3.66 -8.86
CA GLY A 576 -32.06 -2.89 -9.00
C GLY A 576 -30.97 -3.33 -8.01
N TRP A 577 -29.71 -3.14 -8.40
CA TRP A 577 -28.54 -3.58 -7.64
C TRP A 577 -28.05 -2.47 -6.67
N HIS A 578 -28.84 -2.23 -5.65
CA HIS A 578 -28.58 -1.24 -4.59
C HIS A 578 -29.09 -1.79 -3.24
N PRO A 579 -28.64 -1.22 -2.09
CA PRO A 579 -29.15 -1.59 -0.79
C PRO A 579 -30.67 -1.48 -0.70
N ALA A 580 -31.30 -2.41 0.01
CA ALA A 580 -32.77 -2.41 0.22
C ALA A 580 -33.25 -1.17 0.96
N GLU A 581 -32.44 -0.70 1.93
CA GLU A 581 -32.71 0.54 2.67
C GLU A 581 -31.81 1.66 2.17
N VAL A 582 -32.37 2.87 2.08
CA VAL A 582 -31.61 4.08 1.73
C VAL A 582 -30.62 4.38 2.88
N ARG A 583 -29.33 4.27 2.59
CA ARG A 583 -28.29 4.63 3.55
C ARG A 583 -28.23 6.14 3.78
N LYS A 584 -28.04 6.55 5.04
CA LYS A 584 -27.77 7.95 5.40
C LYS A 584 -26.32 8.31 5.08
N ARG A 585 -25.95 8.25 3.82
CA ARG A 585 -24.60 8.49 3.31
C ARG A 585 -24.62 9.63 2.31
N ASN A 586 -23.76 10.65 2.51
CA ASN A 586 -23.66 11.76 1.58
C ASN A 586 -22.70 11.42 0.42
N VAL A 587 -23.26 11.04 -0.72
CA VAL A 587 -22.50 10.78 -1.93
C VAL A 587 -22.32 12.07 -2.72
N THR A 588 -21.14 12.67 -2.56
CA THR A 588 -20.78 13.96 -3.19
C THR A 588 -20.49 13.83 -4.68
N THR A 589 -20.33 14.97 -5.37
CA THR A 589 -19.98 15.01 -6.80
C THR A 589 -18.67 14.27 -7.09
N ALA A 590 -17.66 14.40 -6.23
CA ALA A 590 -16.38 13.72 -6.40
C ALA A 590 -16.52 12.18 -6.34
N LEU A 591 -17.31 11.69 -5.38
CA LEU A 591 -17.56 10.25 -5.23
C LEU A 591 -18.40 9.69 -6.39
N LYS A 592 -19.40 10.46 -6.87
CA LYS A 592 -20.19 10.09 -8.06
C LYS A 592 -19.32 10.01 -9.31
N ALA A 593 -18.40 10.96 -9.49
CA ALA A 593 -17.46 10.97 -10.62
C ALA A 593 -16.54 9.74 -10.60
N TYR A 594 -16.02 9.36 -9.43
CA TYR A 594 -15.24 8.12 -9.30
C TYR A 594 -16.08 6.88 -9.64
N ALA A 595 -17.24 6.72 -8.99
CA ALA A 595 -18.10 5.55 -9.17
C ALA A 595 -18.58 5.35 -10.62
N ALA A 596 -18.76 6.44 -11.37
CA ALA A 596 -19.21 6.40 -12.76
C ALA A 596 -18.22 5.67 -13.69
N PHE A 597 -16.94 5.70 -13.37
CA PHE A 597 -15.86 5.14 -14.19
C PHE A 597 -15.10 4.00 -13.50
N ALA A 598 -15.36 3.72 -12.22
CA ALA A 598 -14.64 2.71 -11.47
C ALA A 598 -14.87 1.31 -12.05
N THR A 599 -13.78 0.55 -12.23
CA THR A 599 -13.82 -0.89 -12.52
C THR A 599 -14.01 -1.69 -11.23
N SER A 600 -14.18 -3.01 -11.34
CA SER A 600 -14.22 -3.89 -10.18
C SER A 600 -12.84 -4.08 -9.54
N ALA A 601 -12.83 -4.66 -8.34
CA ALA A 601 -11.62 -4.79 -7.53
C ALA A 601 -10.56 -5.72 -8.15
N ASP A 602 -10.96 -6.77 -8.86
CA ASP A 602 -10.08 -7.66 -9.62
C ASP A 602 -9.29 -6.96 -10.73
N ARG A 603 -9.71 -5.76 -11.11
CA ARG A 603 -9.06 -4.87 -12.07
C ARG A 603 -8.44 -3.63 -11.42
N GLY A 604 -8.23 -3.65 -10.10
CA GLY A 604 -7.61 -2.57 -9.33
C GLY A 604 -8.54 -1.40 -8.96
N ALA A 605 -9.85 -1.51 -9.22
CA ALA A 605 -10.82 -0.44 -8.98
C ALA A 605 -10.40 0.92 -9.59
N VAL A 606 -9.78 0.89 -10.77
CA VAL A 606 -9.34 2.08 -11.51
C VAL A 606 -10.49 2.76 -12.23
N ARG A 607 -10.33 4.01 -12.60
CA ARG A 607 -11.22 4.68 -13.55
C ARG A 607 -10.83 4.26 -14.97
N ASP A 608 -11.69 3.54 -15.63
CA ASP A 608 -11.54 3.15 -17.05
C ASP A 608 -12.60 3.86 -17.88
N LEU A 609 -12.16 4.76 -18.75
CA LEU A 609 -13.05 5.54 -19.63
C LEU A 609 -13.66 4.68 -20.75
N ASN A 610 -13.07 3.50 -21.03
CA ASN A 610 -13.52 2.57 -22.05
C ASN A 610 -14.45 1.49 -21.47
N ALA A 611 -14.50 1.32 -20.16
CA ALA A 611 -15.38 0.39 -19.47
C ALA A 611 -16.81 0.98 -19.38
N ARG A 612 -17.57 0.88 -20.45
CA ARG A 612 -19.01 1.21 -20.48
C ARG A 612 -19.86 -0.04 -20.41
#